data_a010083acc4e6b487808c4c00ed74c75
#
_entry.id   a010083acc4e6b487808c4c00ed74c75
#
_cell.length_a   1.000
_cell.length_b   1.000
_cell.length_c   1.000
_cell.angle_alpha   90.00
_cell.angle_beta   90.00
_cell.angle_gamma   90.00
#
_symmetry.space_group_name_H-M   'P 1'
#
loop_
_entity.id
_entity.type
_entity.pdbx_description
1 polymer ?
#
loop_
_entity_poly.entity_id
_entity_poly.type
_entity_poly.pdbx_seq_one_letter_code
_entity_poly.pdbx_strand_id
1 'polypeptide(L)'
;MRCYKDIDVPEHLLFICSVVVVRLRRRAAATSSGSSSDQQRQQKRPAARRQATGTRFQRLKVTSSVAQDQNSELKESEVDNWFRELESLERGHNISFILPTNTQTKFEPFNLHKHLITFIPITVPCVDGLPSGTETTTDVPFPLYPLLMTAMDLTEPAIEAIVRDIKPNIVFFDFTYWLPSLARKLGIKSIAFVTVSPATVGYLLSPERKLRDKFLTEADLLQPPQGFPPSKIKLRAHEARGLAAATVKDFGGLSFMERLLLCLTECDAIGFKTCREIEGAYCDCVESQFEKRVILAGPVLPEPPASVLEEEFETLFSSFKAKSLIFCALGSECVLKKDQFQELVLGFELTGLPFFAALKPPTGHDTIESALPEGFEERVKGRGFVHGGWVQQQLILKHPSVGCFVTHCGSGSLSEAMVNECQLVLLPNVGDQIINSRLMGEDLKVGVEVERGDEDGLFTRDGVCKAVKAVMDDDSEVGKDARQNHAKLREFLISPGLENSYVDGFVQELHSLADLM
;
A
#
# COMPACT_ATOMS: atom_id res chain seq x y z
N MET A 1 -5.14 5.02 -36.44
CA MET A 1 -4.35 5.97 -35.62
C MET A 1 -5.27 6.98 -34.91
N ARG A 2 -6.36 6.56 -34.25
CA ARG A 2 -7.28 7.49 -33.54
C ARG A 2 -7.89 6.92 -32.23
N CYS A 3 -7.33 5.84 -31.64
CA CYS A 3 -7.91 5.19 -30.44
C CYS A 3 -6.98 5.16 -29.20
N TYR A 4 -5.86 5.91 -29.15
CA TYR A 4 -4.90 5.79 -28.04
C TYR A 4 -4.82 7.01 -27.13
N LYS A 5 -5.77 7.94 -27.19
CA LYS A 5 -5.72 9.18 -26.39
C LYS A 5 -6.37 9.09 -25.00
N ASP A 6 -7.13 8.04 -24.71
CA ASP A 6 -7.97 7.95 -23.51
C ASP A 6 -7.66 6.73 -22.61
N ILE A 7 -6.42 6.22 -22.63
CA ILE A 7 -6.03 5.18 -21.68
C ILE A 7 -5.41 5.89 -20.48
N ASP A 8 -6.23 6.05 -19.43
CA ASP A 8 -5.78 6.43 -18.10
C ASP A 8 -4.87 5.31 -17.56
N VAL A 9 -3.57 5.57 -17.55
CA VAL A 9 -2.63 4.78 -16.75
C VAL A 9 -2.68 5.35 -15.34
N PRO A 10 -2.68 4.49 -14.31
CA PRO A 10 -2.88 4.92 -12.93
C PRO A 10 -1.91 6.00 -12.49
N GLU A 11 -2.43 7.09 -11.97
CA GLU A 11 -1.67 8.15 -11.29
C GLU A 11 -1.09 7.67 -9.93
N HIS A 12 -1.24 6.37 -9.60
CA HIS A 12 -1.01 5.79 -8.27
C HIS A 12 0.44 5.56 -7.86
N LEU A 13 1.39 5.98 -8.66
CA LEU A 13 2.79 5.76 -8.36
C LEU A 13 3.39 7.03 -7.76
N LEU A 14 3.24 7.20 -6.45
CA LEU A 14 4.02 8.16 -5.66
C LEU A 14 5.50 7.75 -5.75
N PHE A 15 6.14 8.09 -6.87
CA PHE A 15 7.59 7.99 -6.96
C PHE A 15 8.20 9.12 -6.15
N ILE A 16 8.50 8.82 -4.92
CA ILE A 16 9.47 9.58 -4.16
C ILE A 16 10.81 8.98 -4.54
N CYS A 17 11.72 9.79 -5.05
CA CYS A 17 13.11 9.38 -5.22
C CYS A 17 13.70 9.12 -3.82
N SER A 18 13.38 7.98 -3.23
CA SER A 18 13.86 7.61 -1.90
C SER A 18 14.74 6.37 -1.99
N VAL A 19 15.98 6.54 -1.51
CA VAL A 19 16.90 5.44 -1.27
C VAL A 19 17.11 5.37 0.23
N VAL A 20 16.84 4.21 0.81
CA VAL A 20 17.06 3.99 2.23
C VAL A 20 18.31 3.14 2.42
N VAL A 21 19.22 3.61 3.23
CA VAL A 21 20.46 2.91 3.52
C VAL A 21 20.51 2.52 4.99
N VAL A 22 20.89 1.28 5.25
CA VAL A 22 20.91 0.71 6.59
C VAL A 22 22.32 0.29 6.96
N ARG A 23 22.80 0.78 8.12
CA ARG A 23 24.05 0.35 8.75
C ARG A 23 23.73 -0.56 9.93
N LEU A 24 23.90 -1.85 9.74
CA LEU A 24 23.63 -2.85 10.76
C LEU A 24 24.68 -2.75 11.89
N ARG A 25 24.24 -2.75 13.14
CA ARG A 25 25.13 -2.90 14.30
C ARG A 25 25.38 -4.39 14.52
N ARG A 26 26.67 -4.78 14.66
CA ARG A 26 27.02 -6.15 15.03
C ARG A 26 26.40 -6.48 16.39
N ARG A 27 25.73 -7.63 16.51
CA ARG A 27 25.38 -8.19 17.81
C ARG A 27 26.69 -8.34 18.61
N ALA A 28 26.76 -7.78 19.81
CA ALA A 28 27.86 -8.08 20.74
C ALA A 28 27.85 -9.60 20.93
N ALA A 29 28.93 -10.25 20.52
CA ALA A 29 29.09 -11.68 20.76
C ALA A 29 29.00 -11.88 22.28
N ALA A 30 27.97 -12.63 22.72
CA ALA A 30 27.90 -13.07 24.09
C ALA A 30 29.14 -13.98 24.31
N THR A 31 30.19 -13.43 24.87
CA THR A 31 31.34 -14.21 25.28
C THR A 31 30.90 -15.10 26.43
N SER A 32 30.52 -16.33 26.13
CA SER A 32 30.42 -17.38 27.11
C SER A 32 31.83 -17.82 27.50
N SER A 33 32.48 -17.06 28.39
CA SER A 33 33.61 -17.58 29.13
C SER A 33 33.05 -18.48 30.23
N GLY A 34 32.90 -19.76 29.88
CA GLY A 34 32.69 -20.80 30.88
C GLY A 34 33.95 -21.02 31.69
N SER A 35 33.94 -20.63 32.93
CA SER A 35 34.80 -21.24 33.96
C SER A 35 33.92 -22.01 34.91
N SER A 36 34.07 -23.33 34.82
CA SER A 36 33.56 -24.30 35.78
C SER A 36 34.24 -24.06 37.15
N SER A 37 33.48 -23.96 38.19
CA SER A 37 33.63 -24.45 39.54
C SER A 37 32.95 -23.53 40.54
N ASP A 38 31.84 -23.93 41.08
CA ASP A 38 31.60 -24.16 42.49
C ASP A 38 30.13 -24.55 42.75
N GLN A 39 30.01 -25.80 43.09
CA GLN A 39 28.82 -26.35 43.77
C GLN A 39 28.80 -25.86 45.23
N GLN A 40 27.57 -25.75 45.71
CA GLN A 40 27.18 -25.62 47.13
C GLN A 40 27.17 -24.24 47.74
N ARG A 41 25.98 -23.67 47.78
CA ARG A 41 25.32 -23.22 49.01
C ARG A 41 23.86 -22.83 48.78
N GLN A 42 22.97 -23.75 49.14
CA GLN A 42 21.59 -23.44 49.45
C GLN A 42 21.52 -22.56 50.68
N GLN A 43 20.92 -21.38 50.55
CA GLN A 43 20.25 -20.74 51.69
C GLN A 43 19.06 -19.92 51.21
N LYS A 44 17.90 -20.30 51.72
CA LYS A 44 16.59 -19.64 51.59
C LYS A 44 16.65 -18.16 51.97
N ARG A 45 16.10 -17.28 51.13
CA ARG A 45 15.52 -16.01 51.54
C ARG A 45 14.26 -15.67 50.71
N PRO A 46 13.31 -14.87 51.29
CA PRO A 46 11.91 -14.92 50.89
C PRO A 46 11.56 -14.01 49.71
N ALA A 47 10.45 -14.30 49.09
CA ALA A 47 9.83 -13.59 47.98
C ALA A 47 9.55 -12.12 48.34
N ALA A 48 10.27 -11.19 47.76
CA ALA A 48 9.90 -9.79 47.70
C ALA A 48 9.16 -9.51 46.41
N ARG A 49 7.87 -9.20 46.56
CA ARG A 49 6.98 -8.68 45.54
C ARG A 49 7.62 -7.43 44.90
N ARG A 50 8.18 -7.54 43.69
CA ARG A 50 8.50 -6.36 42.86
C ARG A 50 7.23 -5.92 42.16
N GLN A 51 6.68 -4.81 42.62
CA GLN A 51 5.73 -4.00 41.90
C GLN A 51 6.41 -3.51 40.60
N ALA A 52 5.82 -3.88 39.47
CA ALA A 52 6.14 -3.28 38.19
C ALA A 52 5.66 -1.81 38.23
N THR A 53 6.57 -0.88 38.38
CA THR A 53 6.29 0.53 38.15
C THR A 53 6.19 0.73 36.64
N GLY A 54 4.95 0.76 36.14
CA GLY A 54 4.65 1.20 34.80
C GLY A 54 5.06 2.66 34.63
N THR A 55 6.08 2.90 33.84
CA THR A 55 6.43 4.24 33.42
C THR A 55 5.40 4.70 32.40
N ARG A 56 4.46 5.49 32.90
CA ARG A 56 3.41 6.17 32.12
C ARG A 56 4.12 7.26 31.31
N PHE A 57 4.36 7.04 30.01
CA PHE A 57 4.76 8.12 29.12
C PHE A 57 3.65 9.16 29.03
N GLN A 58 3.94 10.36 29.55
CA GLN A 58 3.08 11.51 29.37
C GLN A 58 3.18 11.97 27.91
N ARG A 59 2.09 11.78 27.16
CA ARG A 59 1.86 12.41 25.87
C ARG A 59 1.85 13.93 26.02
N LEU A 60 2.79 14.59 25.41
CA LEU A 60 2.71 16.03 25.17
C LEU A 60 1.58 16.27 24.14
N LYS A 61 0.55 16.98 24.59
CA LYS A 61 -0.48 17.52 23.70
C LYS A 61 0.17 18.58 22.82
N VAL A 62 0.39 18.28 21.55
CA VAL A 62 0.63 19.30 20.53
C VAL A 62 -0.73 19.78 20.08
N THR A 63 -1.10 20.99 20.48
CA THR A 63 -2.25 21.69 19.94
C THR A 63 -1.90 22.17 18.55
N SER A 64 -2.42 21.49 17.53
CA SER A 64 -2.30 21.94 16.15
C SER A 64 -3.26 23.09 15.88
N SER A 65 -2.71 24.31 15.84
CA SER A 65 -3.29 25.41 15.09
C SER A 65 -2.37 25.69 13.91
N VAL A 66 -2.51 24.92 12.84
CA VAL A 66 -1.93 25.26 11.53
C VAL A 66 -3.08 25.28 10.55
N ALA A 67 -3.22 26.44 9.89
CA ALA A 67 -4.23 26.72 8.91
C ALA A 67 -4.21 25.67 7.79
N GLN A 68 -5.40 25.19 7.45
CA GLN A 68 -5.70 24.34 6.33
C GLN A 68 -5.24 25.00 5.02
N ASP A 69 -4.19 24.44 4.44
CA ASP A 69 -3.83 24.68 3.04
C ASP A 69 -4.22 23.40 2.29
N GLN A 70 -5.33 23.47 1.55
CA GLN A 70 -6.07 22.33 0.97
C GLN A 70 -5.36 21.63 -0.20
N ASN A 71 -4.08 21.93 -0.49
CA ASN A 71 -3.36 21.40 -1.65
C ASN A 71 -2.05 20.66 -1.34
N SER A 72 -1.79 20.24 -0.11
CA SER A 72 -0.51 19.58 0.25
C SER A 72 -0.64 18.35 1.15
N GLU A 73 -1.77 17.65 1.14
CA GLU A 73 -1.88 16.37 1.84
C GLU A 73 -1.19 15.26 1.03
N LEU A 74 0.14 15.15 1.21
CA LEU A 74 0.81 13.88 1.06
C LEU A 74 0.07 12.89 1.95
N LYS A 75 -0.32 11.76 1.40
CA LYS A 75 -1.02 10.70 2.16
C LYS A 75 -0.15 10.30 3.35
N GLU A 76 -0.50 10.79 4.54
CA GLU A 76 0.10 10.38 5.80
C GLU A 76 0.24 8.86 5.87
N SER A 77 -0.73 8.11 5.34
CA SER A 77 -0.77 6.66 5.41
C SER A 77 0.35 5.92 4.65
N GLU A 78 0.83 6.43 3.51
CA GLU A 78 1.89 5.75 2.74
C GLU A 78 3.28 6.06 3.30
N VAL A 79 3.45 7.29 3.75
CA VAL A 79 4.69 7.75 4.38
C VAL A 79 4.86 7.14 5.76
N ASP A 80 3.81 7.14 6.57
CA ASP A 80 3.76 6.48 7.87
C ASP A 80 4.05 4.99 7.75
N ASN A 81 3.57 4.33 6.70
CA ASN A 81 3.87 2.93 6.45
C ASN A 81 5.37 2.69 6.22
N TRP A 82 6.05 3.51 5.43
CA TRP A 82 7.50 3.42 5.23
C TRP A 82 8.27 3.67 6.54
N PHE A 83 7.87 4.68 7.33
CA PHE A 83 8.52 4.97 8.61
C PHE A 83 8.35 3.83 9.60
N ARG A 84 7.18 3.21 9.68
CA ARG A 84 6.92 2.09 10.59
C ARG A 84 7.71 0.85 10.25
N GLU A 85 7.85 0.55 8.98
CA GLU A 85 8.66 -0.59 8.56
C GLU A 85 10.12 -0.42 8.96
N LEU A 86 10.56 0.81 9.02
CA LEU A 86 11.90 1.17 9.42
C LEU A 86 12.02 1.41 10.93
N GLU A 87 10.95 1.77 11.63
CA GLU A 87 10.86 1.68 13.10
C GLU A 87 11.05 0.24 13.57
N SER A 88 10.65 -0.74 12.78
CA SER A 88 10.97 -2.13 13.04
C SER A 88 12.49 -2.39 13.10
N LEU A 89 13.27 -1.56 12.44
CA LEU A 89 14.73 -1.55 12.53
C LEU A 89 15.29 -0.80 13.77
N GLU A 90 14.42 -0.24 14.64
CA GLU A 90 14.79 0.44 15.89
C GLU A 90 15.65 -0.41 16.84
N ARG A 91 15.79 -1.68 16.57
CA ARG A 91 16.63 -2.60 17.36
C ARG A 91 18.11 -2.24 17.36
N GLY A 92 18.38 -0.95 17.16
CA GLY A 92 19.70 -0.33 17.29
C GLY A 92 20.45 -0.16 15.98
N HIS A 93 19.78 -0.28 14.81
CA HIS A 93 20.38 0.00 13.50
C HIS A 93 20.32 1.49 13.16
N ASN A 94 21.28 1.98 12.39
CA ASN A 94 21.25 3.34 11.87
C ASN A 94 20.66 3.33 10.47
N ILE A 95 19.64 4.15 10.25
CA ILE A 95 18.92 4.27 9.00
C ILE A 95 19.13 5.67 8.45
N SER A 96 19.41 5.79 7.17
CA SER A 96 19.45 7.09 6.50
C SER A 96 18.53 7.04 5.27
N PHE A 97 17.61 8.00 5.21
CA PHE A 97 16.76 8.24 4.05
C PHE A 97 17.40 9.32 3.19
N ILE A 98 17.68 8.98 1.97
CA ILE A 98 18.11 9.95 0.96
C ILE A 98 16.86 10.41 0.22
N LEU A 99 16.49 11.68 0.40
CA LEU A 99 15.22 12.24 -0.04
C LEU A 99 15.44 13.56 -0.78
N PRO A 100 14.57 13.95 -1.72
CA PRO A 100 14.55 15.31 -2.24
C PRO A 100 14.34 16.35 -1.13
N THR A 101 14.90 17.53 -1.30
CA THR A 101 14.99 18.56 -0.25
C THR A 101 13.62 19.02 0.28
N ASN A 102 12.65 19.28 -0.60
CA ASN A 102 11.31 19.71 -0.18
C ASN A 102 10.55 18.55 0.46
N THR A 103 10.75 17.34 -0.06
CA THR A 103 10.18 16.09 0.48
C THR A 103 10.71 15.85 1.89
N GLN A 104 12.02 16.04 2.14
CA GLN A 104 12.59 15.94 3.49
C GLN A 104 11.89 16.88 4.47
N THR A 105 11.67 18.13 4.07
CA THR A 105 11.02 19.13 4.93
C THR A 105 9.61 18.70 5.35
N LYS A 106 8.88 18.06 4.44
CA LYS A 106 7.54 17.51 4.73
C LYS A 106 7.60 16.34 5.71
N PHE A 107 8.65 15.52 5.66
CA PHE A 107 8.81 14.31 6.48
C PHE A 107 9.47 14.53 7.84
N GLU A 108 10.22 15.62 8.01
CA GLU A 108 10.93 15.91 9.26
C GLU A 108 10.05 15.89 10.52
N PRO A 109 8.76 16.35 10.49
CA PRO A 109 7.87 16.26 11.64
C PRO A 109 7.53 14.82 12.08
N PHE A 110 7.56 13.87 11.15
CA PHE A 110 7.21 12.45 11.40
C PHE A 110 8.39 11.65 11.94
N ASN A 111 9.65 12.16 11.89
CA ASN A 111 10.80 11.48 12.43
C ASN A 111 10.81 11.52 13.96
N LEU A 112 10.21 10.53 14.59
CA LEU A 112 10.16 10.39 16.04
C LEU A 112 11.47 9.83 16.63
N HIS A 113 12.36 9.26 15.81
CA HIS A 113 13.58 8.55 16.20
C HIS A 113 14.85 9.17 15.63
N LYS A 114 15.02 10.48 15.77
CA LYS A 114 16.15 11.27 15.23
C LYS A 114 17.55 10.77 15.60
N HIS A 115 17.66 9.90 16.60
CA HIS A 115 18.93 9.29 17.01
C HIS A 115 19.26 7.99 16.23
N LEU A 116 18.30 7.43 15.50
CA LEU A 116 18.45 6.23 14.66
C LEU A 116 18.20 6.52 13.19
N ILE A 117 17.30 7.47 12.91
CA ILE A 117 16.86 7.82 11.56
C ILE A 117 17.40 9.19 11.19
N THR A 118 18.13 9.28 10.09
CA THR A 118 18.69 10.52 9.54
C THR A 118 18.13 10.76 8.15
N PHE A 119 17.64 11.97 7.89
CA PHE A 119 17.27 12.39 6.52
C PHE A 119 18.44 13.10 5.85
N ILE A 120 18.76 12.70 4.64
CA ILE A 120 19.84 13.28 3.83
C ILE A 120 19.24 13.89 2.58
N PRO A 121 19.21 15.22 2.46
CA PRO A 121 18.60 15.88 1.31
C PRO A 121 19.45 15.71 0.05
N ILE A 122 18.76 15.52 -1.08
CA ILE A 122 19.35 15.62 -2.42
C ILE A 122 18.59 16.64 -3.24
N THR A 123 19.29 17.27 -4.18
CA THR A 123 18.67 18.12 -5.18
C THR A 123 18.28 17.29 -6.39
N VAL A 124 17.02 17.34 -6.78
CA VAL A 124 16.57 16.74 -8.04
C VAL A 124 17.06 17.61 -9.20
N PRO A 125 17.81 17.05 -10.17
CA PRO A 125 18.33 17.80 -11.31
C PRO A 125 17.21 18.39 -12.18
N CYS A 126 17.45 19.57 -12.76
CA CYS A 126 16.53 20.16 -13.73
C CYS A 126 16.59 19.38 -15.05
N VAL A 127 15.40 19.10 -15.61
CA VAL A 127 15.22 18.50 -16.93
C VAL A 127 14.34 19.42 -17.76
N ASP A 128 14.71 19.63 -19.02
CA ASP A 128 13.95 20.49 -19.93
C ASP A 128 12.51 20.00 -20.08
N GLY A 129 11.55 20.89 -19.86
CA GLY A 129 10.12 20.57 -19.88
C GLY A 129 9.53 20.13 -18.54
N LEU A 130 10.35 19.88 -17.52
CA LEU A 130 9.89 19.61 -16.16
C LEU A 130 9.81 20.93 -15.36
N PRO A 131 8.70 21.24 -14.69
CA PRO A 131 8.60 22.43 -13.84
C PRO A 131 9.71 22.46 -12.77
N SER A 132 10.24 23.65 -12.51
CA SER A 132 11.29 23.82 -11.48
C SER A 132 10.74 23.47 -10.09
N GLY A 133 11.52 22.69 -9.33
CA GLY A 133 11.12 22.27 -7.98
C GLY A 133 10.24 21.02 -7.93
N THR A 134 10.00 20.37 -9.07
CA THR A 134 9.34 19.05 -9.11
C THR A 134 10.21 18.00 -8.44
N GLU A 135 9.66 17.29 -7.47
CA GLU A 135 10.35 16.22 -6.73
C GLU A 135 9.58 14.90 -6.72
N THR A 136 8.25 14.97 -6.87
CA THR A 136 7.36 13.81 -6.75
C THR A 136 6.33 13.78 -7.86
N THR A 137 5.66 12.65 -8.02
CA THR A 137 4.56 12.50 -8.99
C THR A 137 3.35 13.38 -8.67
N THR A 138 3.20 13.80 -7.42
CA THR A 138 2.13 14.75 -7.03
C THR A 138 2.37 16.18 -7.50
N ASP A 139 3.60 16.51 -7.87
CA ASP A 139 3.97 17.87 -8.30
C ASP A 139 3.67 18.12 -9.78
N VAL A 140 3.39 17.06 -10.55
CA VAL A 140 3.20 17.14 -12.00
C VAL A 140 2.12 16.18 -12.49
N PRO A 141 1.42 16.52 -13.60
CA PRO A 141 0.47 15.60 -14.22
C PRO A 141 1.19 14.41 -14.89
N PHE A 142 0.49 13.29 -15.01
CA PHE A 142 0.98 12.03 -15.57
C PHE A 142 1.80 12.13 -16.87
N PRO A 143 1.46 12.97 -17.86
CA PRO A 143 2.27 13.11 -19.08
C PRO A 143 3.72 13.58 -18.85
N LEU A 144 4.02 14.16 -17.69
CA LEU A 144 5.38 14.62 -17.33
C LEU A 144 6.18 13.58 -16.52
N TYR A 145 5.59 12.44 -16.14
CA TYR A 145 6.29 11.38 -15.40
C TYR A 145 7.56 10.88 -16.09
N PRO A 146 7.63 10.73 -17.44
CA PRO A 146 8.89 10.38 -18.10
C PRO A 146 10.04 11.34 -17.82
N LEU A 147 9.74 12.64 -17.73
CA LEU A 147 10.75 13.67 -17.42
C LEU A 147 11.17 13.62 -15.95
N LEU A 148 10.23 13.35 -15.05
CA LEU A 148 10.53 13.16 -13.62
C LEU A 148 11.40 11.92 -13.43
N MET A 149 11.14 10.82 -14.15
CA MET A 149 11.99 9.62 -14.10
C MET A 149 13.40 9.90 -14.63
N THR A 150 13.52 10.70 -15.67
CA THR A 150 14.83 11.16 -16.16
C THR A 150 15.57 11.98 -15.10
N ALA A 151 14.88 12.92 -14.44
CA ALA A 151 15.47 13.70 -13.34
C ALA A 151 15.91 12.81 -12.17
N MET A 152 15.11 11.80 -11.83
CA MET A 152 15.45 10.77 -10.82
C MET A 152 16.71 9.98 -11.20
N ASP A 153 16.84 9.54 -12.45
CA ASP A 153 18.02 8.82 -12.91
C ASP A 153 19.28 9.68 -12.84
N LEU A 154 19.17 10.97 -13.12
CA LEU A 154 20.27 11.92 -13.01
C LEU A 154 20.75 12.17 -11.56
N THR A 155 20.06 11.67 -10.55
CA THR A 155 20.52 11.72 -9.14
C THR A 155 21.61 10.69 -8.83
N GLU A 156 21.88 9.71 -9.69
CA GLU A 156 22.87 8.64 -9.46
C GLU A 156 24.20 9.15 -8.88
N PRO A 157 24.88 10.18 -9.46
CA PRO A 157 26.18 10.63 -8.93
C PRO A 157 26.09 11.19 -7.50
N ALA A 158 25.00 11.88 -7.16
CA ALA A 158 24.79 12.44 -5.81
C ALA A 158 24.55 11.31 -4.80
N ILE A 159 23.71 10.33 -5.15
CA ILE A 159 23.45 9.16 -4.33
C ILE A 159 24.73 8.31 -4.17
N GLU A 160 25.50 8.11 -5.23
CA GLU A 160 26.78 7.41 -5.14
C GLU A 160 27.73 8.07 -4.13
N ALA A 161 27.87 9.39 -4.18
CA ALA A 161 28.73 10.13 -3.25
C ALA A 161 28.29 9.93 -1.79
N ILE A 162 26.99 10.03 -1.52
CA ILE A 162 26.39 9.82 -0.18
C ILE A 162 26.63 8.39 0.30
N VAL A 163 26.34 7.40 -0.54
CA VAL A 163 26.47 5.98 -0.18
C VAL A 163 27.95 5.61 0.07
N ARG A 164 28.89 6.19 -0.68
CA ARG A 164 30.32 6.02 -0.44
C ARG A 164 30.78 6.59 0.92
N ASP A 165 30.18 7.69 1.35
CA ASP A 165 30.50 8.32 2.65
C ASP A 165 29.90 7.51 3.81
N ILE A 166 28.62 7.14 3.71
CA ILE A 166 27.91 6.40 4.77
C ILE A 166 28.44 4.98 4.93
N LYS A 167 28.82 4.30 3.83
CA LYS A 167 29.24 2.89 3.79
C LYS A 167 28.23 1.97 4.49
N PRO A 168 26.98 1.94 4.03
CA PRO A 168 25.97 1.07 4.62
C PRO A 168 26.26 -0.39 4.32
N ASN A 169 25.56 -1.31 5.02
CA ASN A 169 25.57 -2.73 4.69
C ASN A 169 24.53 -3.06 3.62
N ILE A 170 23.40 -2.35 3.66
CA ILE A 170 22.23 -2.63 2.80
C ILE A 170 21.69 -1.31 2.29
N VAL A 171 21.23 -1.32 1.03
CA VAL A 171 20.40 -0.27 0.43
C VAL A 171 19.04 -0.85 0.07
N PHE A 172 17.99 -0.14 0.43
CA PHE A 172 16.61 -0.40 0.00
C PHE A 172 16.22 0.60 -1.06
N PHE A 173 15.47 0.16 -2.03
CA PHE A 173 14.97 0.98 -3.14
C PHE A 173 13.70 0.36 -3.71
N ASP A 174 12.93 1.15 -4.43
CA ASP A 174 11.73 0.66 -5.11
C ASP A 174 11.89 0.73 -6.64
N PHE A 175 12.04 1.93 -7.20
CA PHE A 175 11.97 2.15 -8.65
C PHE A 175 13.30 2.54 -9.32
N THR A 176 14.38 2.59 -8.54
CA THR A 176 15.70 3.07 -8.96
C THR A 176 16.51 1.93 -9.58
N TYR A 177 16.25 1.59 -10.84
CA TYR A 177 16.78 0.40 -11.53
C TYR A 177 18.32 0.33 -11.64
N TRP A 178 19.02 1.44 -11.60
CA TRP A 178 20.48 1.50 -11.66
C TRP A 178 21.14 1.22 -10.29
N LEU A 179 20.42 1.36 -9.20
CA LEU A 179 20.97 1.25 -7.84
C LEU A 179 21.56 -0.13 -7.50
N PRO A 180 20.99 -1.27 -7.91
CA PRO A 180 21.64 -2.57 -7.67
C PRO A 180 23.03 -2.69 -8.27
N SER A 181 23.25 -2.14 -9.48
CA SER A 181 24.56 -2.12 -10.11
C SER A 181 25.57 -1.27 -9.34
N LEU A 182 25.13 -0.10 -8.85
CA LEU A 182 25.96 0.76 -8.00
C LEU A 182 26.28 0.08 -6.67
N ALA A 183 25.30 -0.51 -6.00
CA ALA A 183 25.47 -1.21 -4.73
C ALA A 183 26.51 -2.34 -4.87
N ARG A 184 26.41 -3.14 -5.93
CA ARG A 184 27.36 -4.23 -6.24
C ARG A 184 28.78 -3.72 -6.42
N LYS A 185 28.97 -2.59 -7.13
CA LYS A 185 30.30 -1.94 -7.29
C LYS A 185 30.89 -1.48 -5.96
N LEU A 186 30.07 -1.15 -4.99
CA LEU A 186 30.47 -0.67 -3.67
C LEU A 186 30.56 -1.78 -2.62
N GLY A 187 30.26 -3.03 -2.96
CA GLY A 187 30.21 -4.15 -2.00
C GLY A 187 29.05 -4.03 -1.01
N ILE A 188 27.92 -3.48 -1.42
CA ILE A 188 26.72 -3.23 -0.60
C ILE A 188 25.60 -4.16 -1.12
N LYS A 189 24.79 -4.72 -0.23
CA LYS A 189 23.62 -5.50 -0.61
C LYS A 189 22.44 -4.59 -0.96
N SER A 190 21.71 -4.98 -1.99
CA SER A 190 20.56 -4.24 -2.49
C SER A 190 19.26 -5.04 -2.32
N ILE A 191 18.22 -4.39 -1.79
CA ILE A 191 16.88 -4.96 -1.61
C ILE A 191 15.89 -4.11 -2.37
N ALA A 192 15.26 -4.71 -3.39
CA ALA A 192 14.07 -4.10 -4.02
C ALA A 192 12.88 -4.27 -3.07
N PHE A 193 12.46 -3.17 -2.43
CA PHE A 193 11.34 -3.21 -1.48
C PHE A 193 10.07 -2.78 -2.19
N VAL A 194 9.24 -3.76 -2.53
CA VAL A 194 8.13 -3.60 -3.47
C VAL A 194 6.84 -3.22 -2.74
N THR A 195 6.19 -2.18 -3.20
CA THR A 195 4.95 -1.64 -2.61
C THR A 195 3.69 -2.39 -3.06
N VAL A 196 3.76 -3.11 -4.19
CA VAL A 196 2.64 -3.95 -4.67
C VAL A 196 2.77 -5.39 -4.14
N SER A 197 1.68 -6.15 -4.20
CA SER A 197 1.62 -7.52 -3.67
C SER A 197 2.52 -8.51 -4.44
N PRO A 198 3.03 -9.57 -3.78
CA PRO A 198 3.71 -10.68 -4.46
C PRO A 198 2.87 -11.31 -5.58
N ALA A 199 1.54 -11.38 -5.41
CA ALA A 199 0.64 -11.85 -6.45
C ALA A 199 0.71 -10.96 -7.72
N THR A 200 0.75 -9.63 -7.54
CA THR A 200 0.91 -8.68 -8.65
C THR A 200 2.25 -8.86 -9.36
N VAL A 201 3.34 -8.94 -8.58
CA VAL A 201 4.69 -9.16 -9.14
C VAL A 201 4.76 -10.47 -9.91
N GLY A 202 4.33 -11.58 -9.30
CA GLY A 202 4.36 -12.90 -9.91
C GLY A 202 3.48 -13.01 -11.17
N TYR A 203 2.37 -12.26 -11.21
CA TYR A 203 1.48 -12.26 -12.38
C TYR A 203 1.99 -11.38 -13.52
N LEU A 204 2.37 -10.13 -13.23
CA LEU A 204 2.65 -9.11 -14.25
C LEU A 204 4.12 -9.05 -14.65
N LEU A 205 5.05 -9.21 -13.69
CA LEU A 205 6.48 -8.97 -13.88
C LEU A 205 7.31 -10.25 -14.01
N SER A 206 6.66 -11.41 -14.08
CA SER A 206 7.37 -12.69 -14.27
C SER A 206 8.36 -12.61 -15.43
N PRO A 207 9.63 -13.05 -15.24
CA PRO A 207 10.62 -13.13 -16.33
C PRO A 207 10.15 -13.96 -17.53
N GLU A 208 9.27 -14.95 -17.32
CA GLU A 208 8.65 -15.76 -18.38
C GLU A 208 7.83 -14.94 -19.38
N ARG A 209 7.38 -13.74 -19.01
CA ARG A 209 6.69 -12.82 -19.91
C ARG A 209 7.62 -12.14 -20.93
N LYS A 210 8.95 -12.21 -20.71
CA LYS A 210 9.97 -11.67 -21.64
C LYS A 210 9.77 -10.18 -21.96
N LEU A 211 9.47 -9.39 -20.94
CA LEU A 211 9.18 -7.94 -21.06
C LEU A 211 10.32 -7.14 -21.73
N ARG A 212 11.55 -7.65 -21.70
CA ARG A 212 12.69 -7.02 -22.38
C ARG A 212 12.76 -7.32 -23.87
N ASP A 213 12.12 -8.40 -24.32
CA ASP A 213 12.23 -8.89 -25.70
C ASP A 213 11.00 -8.51 -26.53
N LYS A 214 9.86 -8.27 -25.87
CA LYS A 214 8.59 -7.96 -26.54
C LYS A 214 7.67 -7.12 -25.69
N PHE A 215 6.83 -6.33 -26.33
CA PHE A 215 5.67 -5.74 -25.70
C PHE A 215 4.58 -6.80 -25.44
N LEU A 216 3.95 -6.75 -24.28
CA LEU A 216 2.87 -7.66 -23.98
C LEU A 216 1.59 -7.26 -24.73
N THR A 217 0.89 -8.28 -25.18
CA THR A 217 -0.45 -8.14 -25.76
C THR A 217 -1.52 -8.47 -24.73
N GLU A 218 -2.77 -8.12 -25.03
CA GLU A 218 -3.92 -8.55 -24.24
C GLU A 218 -3.89 -10.08 -24.02
N ALA A 219 -3.69 -10.85 -25.09
CA ALA A 219 -3.63 -12.32 -25.03
C ALA A 219 -2.53 -12.86 -24.09
N ASP A 220 -1.36 -12.19 -24.01
CA ASP A 220 -0.31 -12.57 -23.09
C ASP A 220 -0.70 -12.40 -21.62
N LEU A 221 -1.60 -11.46 -21.31
CA LEU A 221 -2.02 -11.11 -19.96
C LEU A 221 -3.29 -11.80 -19.48
N LEU A 222 -4.12 -12.32 -20.37
CA LEU A 222 -5.35 -13.06 -20.02
C LEU A 222 -5.08 -14.36 -19.25
N GLN A 223 -3.88 -14.90 -19.36
CA GLN A 223 -3.47 -16.10 -18.62
C GLN A 223 -2.32 -15.79 -17.66
N PRO A 224 -2.32 -16.41 -16.48
CA PRO A 224 -1.16 -16.31 -15.59
C PRO A 224 0.09 -16.89 -16.27
N PRO A 225 1.30 -16.40 -15.94
CA PRO A 225 2.54 -16.95 -16.48
C PRO A 225 2.80 -18.36 -15.95
N GLN A 226 3.71 -19.08 -16.60
CA GLN A 226 4.13 -20.39 -16.14
C GLN A 226 4.73 -20.30 -14.73
N GLY A 227 4.39 -21.26 -13.87
CA GLY A 227 4.84 -21.28 -12.48
C GLY A 227 4.02 -20.43 -11.52
N PHE A 228 3.04 -19.66 -12.01
CA PHE A 228 2.11 -18.96 -11.12
C PHE A 228 1.28 -19.98 -10.31
N PRO A 229 1.01 -19.74 -9.02
CA PRO A 229 0.28 -20.68 -8.18
C PRO A 229 -1.11 -21.02 -8.75
N PRO A 230 -1.63 -22.22 -8.48
CA PRO A 230 -3.04 -22.51 -8.76
C PRO A 230 -3.95 -21.52 -8.03
N SER A 231 -4.59 -20.64 -8.77
CA SER A 231 -5.37 -19.53 -8.27
C SER A 231 -6.48 -19.20 -9.24
N LYS A 232 -7.50 -18.47 -8.77
CA LYS A 232 -8.54 -17.91 -9.62
C LYS A 232 -8.22 -16.50 -10.14
N ILE A 233 -7.06 -15.96 -9.77
CA ILE A 233 -6.60 -14.65 -10.25
C ILE A 233 -6.44 -14.71 -11.77
N LYS A 234 -7.31 -13.96 -12.46
CA LYS A 234 -7.28 -13.77 -13.91
C LYS A 234 -7.72 -12.34 -14.23
N LEU A 235 -7.18 -11.81 -15.31
CA LEU A 235 -7.58 -10.51 -15.84
C LEU A 235 -8.77 -10.66 -16.80
N ARG A 236 -9.66 -9.68 -16.82
CA ARG A 236 -10.65 -9.51 -17.87
C ARG A 236 -10.01 -8.89 -19.12
N ALA A 237 -10.69 -8.97 -20.26
CA ALA A 237 -10.17 -8.45 -21.52
C ALA A 237 -9.78 -6.96 -21.44
N HIS A 238 -10.65 -6.10 -20.88
CA HIS A 238 -10.36 -4.68 -20.72
C HIS A 238 -9.18 -4.41 -19.78
N GLU A 239 -9.04 -5.17 -18.69
CA GLU A 239 -7.94 -5.07 -17.72
C GLU A 239 -6.60 -5.46 -18.38
N ALA A 240 -6.59 -6.59 -19.08
CA ALA A 240 -5.42 -7.08 -19.82
C ALA A 240 -5.00 -6.08 -20.91
N ARG A 241 -5.95 -5.49 -21.63
CA ARG A 241 -5.70 -4.47 -22.66
C ARG A 241 -5.09 -3.20 -22.07
N GLY A 242 -5.63 -2.72 -20.94
CA GLY A 242 -5.10 -1.55 -20.22
C GLY A 242 -3.67 -1.76 -19.74
N LEU A 243 -3.40 -2.91 -19.12
CA LEU A 243 -2.06 -3.27 -18.64
C LEU A 243 -1.07 -3.49 -19.80
N ALA A 244 -1.49 -4.13 -20.89
CA ALA A 244 -0.65 -4.28 -22.09
C ALA A 244 -0.23 -2.93 -22.66
N ALA A 245 -1.15 -1.96 -22.71
CA ALA A 245 -0.83 -0.60 -23.16
C ALA A 245 0.18 0.12 -22.24
N ALA A 246 0.22 -0.21 -20.96
CA ALA A 246 1.21 0.34 -20.02
C ALA A 246 2.64 -0.18 -20.30
N THR A 247 2.77 -1.37 -20.88
CA THR A 247 4.11 -1.96 -21.18
C THR A 247 4.87 -1.21 -22.28
N VAL A 248 4.19 -0.42 -23.10
CA VAL A 248 4.81 0.33 -24.22
C VAL A 248 5.12 1.79 -23.88
N LYS A 249 4.71 2.28 -22.71
CA LYS A 249 4.94 3.67 -22.34
C LYS A 249 6.39 3.89 -21.91
N ASP A 250 7.01 4.90 -22.51
CA ASP A 250 8.33 5.36 -22.12
C ASP A 250 8.28 6.09 -20.76
N PHE A 251 9.22 5.75 -19.88
CA PHE A 251 9.42 6.36 -18.57
C PHE A 251 10.89 6.73 -18.38
N GLY A 252 11.40 7.62 -19.24
CA GLY A 252 12.79 8.07 -19.21
C GLY A 252 13.75 7.06 -19.85
N GLY A 253 13.48 6.62 -21.08
CA GLY A 253 14.33 5.72 -21.88
C GLY A 253 14.09 4.23 -21.66
N LEU A 254 13.34 3.85 -20.63
CA LEU A 254 12.83 2.49 -20.37
C LEU A 254 11.33 2.55 -20.17
N SER A 255 10.62 1.46 -20.49
CA SER A 255 9.21 1.38 -20.10
C SER A 255 9.07 1.21 -18.59
N PHE A 256 7.89 1.55 -18.07
CA PHE A 256 7.56 1.36 -16.65
C PHE A 256 7.81 -0.08 -16.17
N MET A 257 7.34 -1.05 -16.94
CA MET A 257 7.48 -2.47 -16.60
C MET A 257 8.94 -2.96 -16.69
N GLU A 258 9.73 -2.44 -17.65
CA GLU A 258 11.14 -2.77 -17.74
C GLU A 258 11.95 -2.24 -16.55
N ARG A 259 11.65 -1.03 -16.07
CA ARG A 259 12.27 -0.48 -14.86
C ARG A 259 12.04 -1.39 -13.67
N LEU A 260 10.79 -1.78 -13.41
CA LEU A 260 10.44 -2.70 -12.33
C LEU A 260 11.12 -4.06 -12.49
N LEU A 261 11.10 -4.62 -13.69
CA LEU A 261 11.77 -5.90 -13.96
C LEU A 261 13.28 -5.84 -13.65
N LEU A 262 13.96 -4.76 -14.06
CA LEU A 262 15.38 -4.55 -13.74
C LEU A 262 15.62 -4.44 -12.23
N CYS A 263 14.77 -3.72 -11.51
CA CYS A 263 14.84 -3.65 -10.04
C CYS A 263 14.81 -5.04 -9.39
N LEU A 264 13.89 -5.90 -9.85
CA LEU A 264 13.69 -7.23 -9.30
C LEU A 264 14.75 -8.25 -9.74
N THR A 265 15.25 -8.16 -10.96
CA THR A 265 16.26 -9.11 -11.48
C THR A 265 17.66 -8.79 -11.00
N GLU A 266 18.00 -7.52 -10.82
CA GLU A 266 19.36 -7.08 -10.51
C GLU A 266 19.65 -6.95 -8.99
N CYS A 267 18.62 -6.92 -8.13
CA CYS A 267 18.80 -6.84 -6.67
C CYS A 267 19.34 -8.13 -6.06
N ASP A 268 19.82 -8.06 -4.81
CA ASP A 268 20.25 -9.23 -4.03
C ASP A 268 19.07 -9.96 -3.38
N ALA A 269 18.01 -9.23 -3.00
CA ALA A 269 16.78 -9.78 -2.43
C ALA A 269 15.58 -8.89 -2.75
N ILE A 270 14.37 -9.46 -2.64
CA ILE A 270 13.11 -8.76 -2.86
C ILE A 270 12.36 -8.70 -1.53
N GLY A 271 11.97 -7.50 -1.12
CA GLY A 271 11.23 -7.26 0.12
C GLY A 271 9.75 -6.96 -0.15
N PHE A 272 8.86 -7.46 0.70
CA PHE A 272 7.42 -7.18 0.64
C PHE A 272 6.81 -6.89 2.00
N LYS A 273 5.74 -6.08 1.97
CA LYS A 273 4.85 -5.78 3.11
C LYS A 273 3.69 -6.77 3.16
N THR A 274 3.97 -8.01 3.45
CA THR A 274 2.94 -9.04 3.57
C THR A 274 3.39 -10.14 4.52
N CYS A 275 2.55 -11.14 4.71
CA CYS A 275 2.82 -12.31 5.52
C CYS A 275 2.54 -13.60 4.74
N ARG A 276 3.18 -14.69 5.16
CA ARG A 276 3.04 -15.99 4.47
C ARG A 276 1.64 -16.55 4.56
N GLU A 277 0.90 -16.24 5.60
CA GLU A 277 -0.46 -16.71 5.82
C GLU A 277 -1.47 -16.11 4.83
N ILE A 278 -1.14 -14.94 4.26
CA ILE A 278 -1.97 -14.28 3.23
C ILE A 278 -1.47 -14.61 1.83
N GLU A 279 -0.16 -14.47 1.58
CA GLU A 279 0.41 -14.51 0.23
C GLU A 279 1.58 -15.50 0.08
N GLY A 280 1.71 -16.50 0.98
CA GLY A 280 2.86 -17.40 0.99
C GLY A 280 3.13 -18.09 -0.35
N ALA A 281 2.10 -18.60 -1.01
CA ALA A 281 2.23 -19.24 -2.32
C ALA A 281 2.75 -18.29 -3.41
N TYR A 282 2.38 -17.01 -3.34
CA TYR A 282 2.85 -15.96 -4.26
C TYR A 282 4.27 -15.52 -3.94
N CYS A 283 4.63 -15.48 -2.65
CA CYS A 283 6.02 -15.25 -2.22
C CYS A 283 6.95 -16.34 -2.77
N ASP A 284 6.56 -17.61 -2.63
CA ASP A 284 7.33 -18.76 -3.15
C ASP A 284 7.43 -18.73 -4.69
N CYS A 285 6.35 -18.26 -5.35
CA CYS A 285 6.33 -18.07 -6.80
C CYS A 285 7.36 -17.01 -7.23
N VAL A 286 7.37 -15.83 -6.59
CA VAL A 286 8.32 -14.75 -6.88
C VAL A 286 9.74 -15.20 -6.61
N GLU A 287 9.98 -15.89 -5.49
CA GLU A 287 11.30 -16.44 -5.15
C GLU A 287 11.82 -17.38 -6.23
N SER A 288 10.95 -18.28 -6.72
CA SER A 288 11.27 -19.20 -7.81
C SER A 288 11.46 -18.53 -9.16
N GLN A 289 10.58 -17.57 -9.51
CA GLN A 289 10.63 -16.89 -10.82
C GLN A 289 11.86 -15.99 -10.99
N PHE A 290 12.28 -15.32 -9.93
CA PHE A 290 13.38 -14.37 -9.95
C PHE A 290 14.70 -14.97 -9.46
N GLU A 291 14.68 -16.19 -8.90
CA GLU A 291 15.84 -16.82 -8.24
C GLU A 291 16.44 -15.90 -7.17
N LYS A 292 15.59 -15.18 -6.44
CA LYS A 292 15.97 -14.23 -5.40
C LYS A 292 15.29 -14.60 -4.09
N ARG A 293 15.99 -14.37 -2.98
CA ARG A 293 15.38 -14.48 -1.66
C ARG A 293 14.25 -13.46 -1.51
N VAL A 294 13.09 -13.91 -1.05
CA VAL A 294 11.97 -13.04 -0.67
C VAL A 294 11.99 -12.82 0.84
N ILE A 295 12.03 -11.55 1.26
CA ILE A 295 12.07 -11.13 2.66
C ILE A 295 10.78 -10.39 2.99
N LEU A 296 10.12 -10.80 4.09
CA LEU A 296 8.80 -10.27 4.47
C LEU A 296 8.92 -9.39 5.72
N ALA A 297 8.48 -8.14 5.61
CA ALA A 297 8.41 -7.22 6.74
C ALA A 297 7.17 -7.46 7.64
N GLY A 298 6.22 -8.26 7.17
CA GLY A 298 4.97 -8.55 7.84
C GLY A 298 3.79 -7.76 7.30
N PRO A 299 2.59 -8.05 7.77
CA PRO A 299 1.43 -7.25 7.43
C PRO A 299 1.54 -5.90 8.14
N VAL A 300 1.52 -4.81 7.36
CA VAL A 300 1.48 -3.46 7.93
C VAL A 300 0.05 -3.16 8.35
N LEU A 301 -0.17 -3.15 9.65
CA LEU A 301 -1.48 -2.84 10.21
C LEU A 301 -1.59 -1.33 10.47
N PRO A 302 -2.76 -0.73 10.24
CA PRO A 302 -2.94 0.68 10.53
C PRO A 302 -2.88 0.93 12.04
N GLU A 303 -2.14 1.97 12.46
CA GLU A 303 -2.22 2.38 13.85
C GLU A 303 -3.61 2.92 14.19
N PRO A 304 -4.07 2.67 15.41
CA PRO A 304 -5.27 3.32 15.88
C PRO A 304 -5.09 4.85 15.84
N PRO A 305 -5.95 5.58 15.12
CA PRO A 305 -5.82 7.02 15.04
C PRO A 305 -5.89 7.66 16.43
N ALA A 306 -5.03 8.65 16.67
CA ALA A 306 -5.00 9.39 17.92
C ALA A 306 -6.11 10.43 18.03
N SER A 307 -6.74 10.78 16.92
CA SER A 307 -7.88 11.71 16.81
C SER A 307 -9.21 11.01 17.11
N VAL A 308 -10.25 11.80 17.23
CA VAL A 308 -11.64 11.34 17.28
C VAL A 308 -12.33 11.70 15.98
N LEU A 309 -13.39 10.96 15.64
CA LEU A 309 -14.20 11.27 14.47
C LEU A 309 -14.78 12.68 14.61
N GLU A 310 -14.85 13.42 13.52
CA GLU A 310 -15.45 14.75 13.49
C GLU A 310 -16.91 14.68 13.95
N GLU A 311 -17.35 15.68 14.74
CA GLU A 311 -18.66 15.69 15.40
C GLU A 311 -19.82 15.56 14.39
N GLU A 312 -19.66 16.12 13.21
CA GLU A 312 -20.64 16.00 12.13
C GLU A 312 -20.83 14.54 11.70
N PHE A 313 -19.74 13.83 11.43
CA PHE A 313 -19.79 12.43 11.02
C PHE A 313 -20.22 11.52 12.17
N GLU A 314 -19.72 11.77 13.38
CA GLU A 314 -20.14 11.02 14.58
C GLU A 314 -21.65 11.11 14.79
N THR A 315 -22.22 12.33 14.71
CA THR A 315 -23.65 12.57 14.84
C THR A 315 -24.44 11.88 13.75
N LEU A 316 -24.00 12.00 12.51
CA LEU A 316 -24.66 11.38 11.36
C LEU A 316 -24.67 9.85 11.50
N PHE A 317 -23.52 9.24 11.74
CA PHE A 317 -23.39 7.78 11.76
C PHE A 317 -24.07 7.15 12.99
N SER A 318 -24.07 7.84 14.13
CA SER A 318 -24.79 7.41 15.34
C SER A 318 -26.31 7.40 15.15
N SER A 319 -26.84 8.06 14.12
CA SER A 319 -28.26 7.99 13.78
C SER A 319 -28.67 6.67 13.12
N PHE A 320 -27.71 5.88 12.62
CA PHE A 320 -27.97 4.61 11.93
C PHE A 320 -27.81 3.41 12.89
N LYS A 321 -28.48 2.31 12.54
CA LYS A 321 -28.34 1.05 13.27
C LYS A 321 -26.93 0.48 13.11
N ALA A 322 -26.47 -0.23 14.13
CA ALA A 322 -25.20 -0.94 14.05
C ALA A 322 -25.16 -1.86 12.81
N LYS A 323 -24.02 -1.83 12.09
CA LYS A 323 -23.74 -2.64 10.90
C LYS A 323 -24.75 -2.46 9.74
N SER A 324 -25.39 -1.29 9.64
CA SER A 324 -26.37 -1.02 8.57
C SER A 324 -25.86 -0.04 7.50
N LEU A 325 -24.82 0.74 7.79
CA LEU A 325 -24.31 1.79 6.91
C LEU A 325 -23.33 1.20 5.87
N ILE A 326 -23.56 1.54 4.62
CA ILE A 326 -22.59 1.34 3.54
C ILE A 326 -21.64 2.53 3.55
N PHE A 327 -20.36 2.29 3.73
CA PHE A 327 -19.32 3.28 3.50
C PHE A 327 -18.67 3.00 2.14
N CYS A 328 -18.45 4.04 1.33
CA CYS A 328 -17.73 3.93 0.07
C CYS A 328 -16.63 4.98 0.00
N ALA A 329 -15.40 4.54 -0.29
CA ALA A 329 -14.29 5.41 -0.63
C ALA A 329 -13.39 4.71 -1.67
N LEU A 330 -13.14 5.40 -2.79
CA LEU A 330 -12.38 4.85 -3.91
C LEU A 330 -10.92 5.37 -3.96
N GLY A 331 -10.43 5.88 -2.82
CA GLY A 331 -9.10 6.48 -2.73
C GLY A 331 -9.04 7.90 -3.27
N SER A 332 -7.92 8.57 -2.98
CA SER A 332 -7.75 10.00 -3.30
C SER A 332 -7.50 10.28 -4.80
N GLU A 333 -7.35 9.27 -5.64
CA GLU A 333 -6.97 9.44 -7.04
C GLU A 333 -8.03 8.91 -8.03
N CYS A 334 -8.98 8.14 -7.55
CA CYS A 334 -10.04 7.61 -8.43
C CYS A 334 -11.03 8.71 -8.79
N VAL A 335 -11.05 9.06 -10.08
CA VAL A 335 -12.04 9.97 -10.67
C VAL A 335 -12.87 9.17 -11.67
N LEU A 336 -14.12 8.91 -11.35
CA LEU A 336 -15.03 8.17 -12.22
C LEU A 336 -15.50 9.02 -13.41
N LYS A 337 -15.87 8.37 -14.51
CA LYS A 337 -16.70 9.00 -15.55
C LYS A 337 -18.10 9.25 -14.98
N LYS A 338 -18.79 10.27 -15.47
CA LYS A 338 -20.11 10.66 -14.96
C LYS A 338 -21.12 9.52 -14.93
N ASP A 339 -21.18 8.73 -16.00
CA ASP A 339 -22.08 7.58 -16.12
C ASP A 339 -21.80 6.52 -15.05
N GLN A 340 -20.52 6.18 -14.83
CA GLN A 340 -20.11 5.22 -13.79
C GLN A 340 -20.31 5.78 -12.38
N PHE A 341 -20.08 7.07 -12.17
CA PHE A 341 -20.41 7.76 -10.92
C PHE A 341 -21.90 7.63 -10.60
N GLN A 342 -22.77 7.87 -11.59
CA GLN A 342 -24.22 7.75 -11.44
C GLN A 342 -24.67 6.31 -11.22
N GLU A 343 -24.09 5.34 -11.92
CA GLU A 343 -24.38 3.91 -11.69
C GLU A 343 -24.00 3.49 -10.25
N LEU A 344 -22.88 4.00 -9.72
CA LEU A 344 -22.46 3.70 -8.35
C LEU A 344 -23.46 4.22 -7.31
N VAL A 345 -23.79 5.50 -7.35
CA VAL A 345 -24.69 6.11 -6.36
C VAL A 345 -26.13 5.59 -6.48
N LEU A 346 -26.59 5.32 -7.70
CA LEU A 346 -27.89 4.68 -7.94
C LEU A 346 -27.91 3.23 -7.46
N GLY A 347 -26.77 2.53 -7.54
CA GLY A 347 -26.63 1.20 -6.96
C GLY A 347 -26.81 1.21 -5.45
N PHE A 348 -26.26 2.20 -4.74
CA PHE A 348 -26.52 2.38 -3.31
C PHE A 348 -27.99 2.72 -3.03
N GLU A 349 -28.59 3.60 -3.81
CA GLU A 349 -30.01 3.92 -3.71
C GLU A 349 -30.88 2.67 -3.79
N LEU A 350 -30.61 1.76 -4.76
CA LEU A 350 -31.35 0.52 -4.98
C LEU A 350 -31.25 -0.49 -3.82
N THR A 351 -30.21 -0.41 -2.99
CA THR A 351 -30.11 -1.28 -1.81
C THR A 351 -31.20 -1.01 -0.79
N GLY A 352 -31.68 0.24 -0.72
CA GLY A 352 -32.56 0.72 0.34
C GLY A 352 -31.86 0.97 1.68
N LEU A 353 -30.58 0.64 1.81
CA LEU A 353 -29.78 0.81 3.04
C LEU A 353 -29.25 2.24 3.16
N PRO A 354 -28.90 2.67 4.38
CA PRO A 354 -28.12 3.90 4.56
C PRO A 354 -26.75 3.81 3.90
N PHE A 355 -26.27 4.91 3.32
CA PHE A 355 -24.93 4.97 2.76
C PHE A 355 -24.27 6.33 2.92
N PHE A 356 -22.95 6.32 3.04
CA PHE A 356 -22.08 7.48 2.99
C PHE A 356 -20.96 7.21 1.98
N ALA A 357 -20.90 8.00 0.92
CA ALA A 357 -19.94 7.84 -0.17
C ALA A 357 -19.00 9.07 -0.26
N ALA A 358 -17.73 8.87 0.07
CA ALA A 358 -16.67 9.86 -0.09
C ALA A 358 -16.06 9.70 -1.51
N LEU A 359 -16.47 10.55 -2.43
CA LEU A 359 -16.14 10.44 -3.85
C LEU A 359 -15.64 11.79 -4.39
N LYS A 360 -14.72 11.76 -5.36
CA LYS A 360 -14.35 12.94 -6.12
C LYS A 360 -15.44 13.31 -7.13
N PRO A 361 -15.56 14.60 -7.48
CA PRO A 361 -16.36 15.00 -8.64
C PRO A 361 -15.92 14.22 -9.88
N PRO A 362 -16.85 13.66 -10.65
CA PRO A 362 -16.49 12.90 -11.84
C PRO A 362 -15.92 13.78 -12.95
N THR A 363 -15.24 13.17 -13.90
CA THR A 363 -14.61 13.86 -15.04
C THR A 363 -15.54 14.88 -15.69
N GLY A 364 -15.07 16.13 -15.80
CA GLY A 364 -15.84 17.23 -16.42
C GLY A 364 -16.85 17.91 -15.50
N HIS A 365 -16.81 17.63 -14.20
CA HIS A 365 -17.64 18.28 -13.19
C HIS A 365 -16.77 18.86 -12.07
N ASP A 366 -17.11 20.07 -11.62
CA ASP A 366 -16.37 20.74 -10.54
C ASP A 366 -16.88 20.35 -9.15
N THR A 367 -18.11 19.89 -9.03
CA THR A 367 -18.75 19.48 -7.76
C THR A 367 -19.52 18.19 -7.89
N ILE A 368 -19.70 17.50 -6.78
CA ILE A 368 -20.49 16.27 -6.67
C ILE A 368 -21.94 16.54 -7.08
N GLU A 369 -22.53 17.63 -6.57
CA GLU A 369 -23.94 17.99 -6.77
C GLU A 369 -24.30 18.16 -8.25
N SER A 370 -23.36 18.72 -9.05
CA SER A 370 -23.55 18.91 -10.49
C SER A 370 -23.58 17.62 -11.28
N ALA A 371 -23.13 16.51 -10.69
CA ALA A 371 -23.03 15.19 -11.31
C ALA A 371 -24.09 14.21 -10.83
N LEU A 372 -24.76 14.48 -9.72
CA LEU A 372 -25.80 13.59 -9.17
C LEU A 372 -26.95 13.37 -10.16
N PRO A 373 -27.59 12.19 -10.14
CA PRO A 373 -28.80 11.95 -10.93
C PRO A 373 -29.93 12.90 -10.53
N GLU A 374 -30.76 13.28 -11.49
CA GLU A 374 -31.91 14.16 -11.24
C GLU A 374 -32.81 13.62 -10.10
N GLY A 375 -33.11 14.50 -9.11
CA GLY A 375 -33.95 14.19 -7.95
C GLY A 375 -33.35 13.16 -6.99
N PHE A 376 -32.07 12.82 -7.11
CA PHE A 376 -31.40 11.82 -6.29
C PHE A 376 -31.42 12.18 -4.81
N GLU A 377 -31.04 13.40 -4.46
CA GLU A 377 -30.95 13.85 -3.05
C GLU A 377 -32.30 13.73 -2.32
N GLU A 378 -33.40 14.07 -2.99
CA GLU A 378 -34.74 13.92 -2.40
C GLU A 378 -35.12 12.45 -2.20
N ARG A 379 -34.76 11.56 -3.13
CA ARG A 379 -35.05 10.12 -3.02
C ARG A 379 -34.28 9.42 -1.92
N VAL A 380 -33.04 9.88 -1.64
CA VAL A 380 -32.19 9.29 -0.60
C VAL A 380 -32.17 10.10 0.71
N LYS A 381 -32.99 11.11 0.82
CA LYS A 381 -33.03 12.03 1.97
C LYS A 381 -33.07 11.29 3.31
N GLY A 382 -32.16 11.67 4.21
CA GLY A 382 -32.04 11.08 5.54
C GLY A 382 -31.38 9.70 5.61
N ARG A 383 -30.97 9.10 4.45
CA ARG A 383 -30.27 7.82 4.44
C ARG A 383 -29.06 7.77 3.50
N GLY A 384 -28.96 8.65 2.53
CA GLY A 384 -27.88 8.66 1.54
C GLY A 384 -27.14 9.99 1.52
N PHE A 385 -25.81 9.92 1.59
CA PHE A 385 -24.94 11.08 1.62
C PHE A 385 -23.77 10.85 0.66
N VAL A 386 -23.51 11.83 -0.20
CA VAL A 386 -22.33 11.83 -1.09
C VAL A 386 -21.49 13.05 -0.72
N HIS A 387 -20.23 12.80 -0.34
CA HIS A 387 -19.32 13.80 0.18
C HIS A 387 -18.12 13.95 -0.76
N GLY A 388 -17.80 15.20 -1.15
CA GLY A 388 -16.70 15.49 -2.09
C GLY A 388 -15.35 15.77 -1.44
N GLY A 389 -15.31 15.88 -0.11
CA GLY A 389 -14.12 16.22 0.66
C GLY A 389 -13.36 15.00 1.20
N TRP A 390 -12.25 15.29 1.86
CA TRP A 390 -11.48 14.31 2.61
C TRP A 390 -12.26 13.81 3.85
N VAL A 391 -12.04 12.55 4.22
CA VAL A 391 -12.69 11.93 5.38
C VAL A 391 -11.70 11.12 6.21
N GLN A 392 -11.96 11.01 7.50
CA GLN A 392 -11.18 10.22 8.45
C GLN A 392 -11.48 8.71 8.29
N GLN A 393 -11.03 8.11 7.16
CA GLN A 393 -11.40 6.74 6.74
C GLN A 393 -11.24 5.69 7.85
N GLN A 394 -10.11 5.66 8.55
CA GLN A 394 -9.87 4.69 9.63
C GLN A 394 -10.88 4.81 10.77
N LEU A 395 -11.26 6.04 11.15
CA LEU A 395 -12.26 6.26 12.19
C LEU A 395 -13.66 5.88 11.74
N ILE A 396 -13.98 6.15 10.46
CA ILE A 396 -15.26 5.75 9.87
C ILE A 396 -15.36 4.21 9.81
N LEU A 397 -14.33 3.51 9.34
CA LEU A 397 -14.31 2.04 9.28
C LEU A 397 -14.48 1.39 10.66
N LYS A 398 -14.02 2.06 11.71
CA LYS A 398 -14.16 1.61 13.10
C LYS A 398 -15.52 1.91 13.70
N HIS A 399 -16.33 2.79 13.06
CA HIS A 399 -17.62 3.19 13.63
C HIS A 399 -18.64 2.03 13.62
N PRO A 400 -19.37 1.77 14.73
CA PRO A 400 -20.25 0.60 14.87
C PRO A 400 -21.38 0.51 13.83
N SER A 401 -21.80 1.62 13.24
CA SER A 401 -22.85 1.62 12.21
C SER A 401 -22.38 1.07 10.88
N VAL A 402 -21.06 1.11 10.57
CA VAL A 402 -20.53 0.65 9.30
C VAL A 402 -20.61 -0.88 9.19
N GLY A 403 -21.41 -1.36 8.26
CA GLY A 403 -21.57 -2.77 7.97
C GLY A 403 -20.78 -3.26 6.75
N CYS A 404 -20.58 -2.37 5.77
CA CYS A 404 -19.94 -2.68 4.51
C CYS A 404 -19.04 -1.53 4.07
N PHE A 405 -17.88 -1.88 3.50
CA PHE A 405 -16.96 -0.94 2.86
C PHE A 405 -16.79 -1.26 1.38
N VAL A 406 -17.21 -0.34 0.53
CA VAL A 406 -16.98 -0.41 -0.93
C VAL A 406 -15.65 0.28 -1.23
N THR A 407 -14.66 -0.52 -1.62
CA THR A 407 -13.27 -0.08 -1.76
C THR A 407 -12.72 -0.31 -3.16
N HIS A 408 -11.81 0.58 -3.59
CA HIS A 408 -11.04 0.40 -4.83
C HIS A 408 -9.93 -0.66 -4.75
N CYS A 409 -9.77 -1.35 -3.63
CA CYS A 409 -8.79 -2.42 -3.40
C CYS A 409 -7.31 -1.97 -3.38
N GLY A 410 -7.02 -0.70 -3.09
CA GLY A 410 -5.66 -0.26 -2.77
C GLY A 410 -5.17 -0.92 -1.47
N SER A 411 -3.89 -1.30 -1.39
CA SER A 411 -3.35 -2.08 -0.27
C SER A 411 -3.57 -1.42 1.09
N GLY A 412 -3.39 -0.10 1.21
CA GLY A 412 -3.66 0.65 2.44
C GLY A 412 -5.12 0.53 2.90
N SER A 413 -6.08 0.79 1.99
CA SER A 413 -7.51 0.68 2.31
C SER A 413 -7.93 -0.75 2.66
N LEU A 414 -7.33 -1.76 2.04
CA LEU A 414 -7.56 -3.16 2.40
C LEU A 414 -7.02 -3.48 3.79
N SER A 415 -5.79 -3.02 4.12
CA SER A 415 -5.21 -3.20 5.45
C SER A 415 -6.07 -2.55 6.54
N GLU A 416 -6.56 -1.33 6.30
CA GLU A 416 -7.47 -0.64 7.22
C GLU A 416 -8.79 -1.40 7.41
N ALA A 417 -9.36 -1.92 6.33
CA ALA A 417 -10.62 -2.65 6.40
C ALA A 417 -10.47 -4.01 7.08
N MET A 418 -9.37 -4.72 6.82
CA MET A 418 -9.14 -6.08 7.35
C MET A 418 -8.97 -6.14 8.87
N VAL A 419 -8.60 -5.05 9.53
CA VAL A 419 -8.53 -4.98 11.00
C VAL A 419 -9.85 -4.55 11.64
N ASN A 420 -10.85 -4.15 10.83
CA ASN A 420 -12.17 -3.75 11.27
C ASN A 420 -13.22 -4.86 11.04
N GLU A 421 -14.47 -4.64 11.41
CA GLU A 421 -15.55 -5.65 11.31
C GLU A 421 -16.44 -5.47 10.07
N CYS A 422 -16.23 -4.41 9.30
CA CYS A 422 -17.01 -4.13 8.10
C CYS A 422 -16.75 -5.18 6.99
N GLN A 423 -17.77 -5.52 6.23
CA GLN A 423 -17.64 -6.46 5.11
C GLN A 423 -17.14 -5.74 3.85
N LEU A 424 -16.42 -6.45 2.98
CA LEU A 424 -15.79 -5.86 1.80
C LEU A 424 -16.63 -6.04 0.54
N VAL A 425 -16.85 -4.93 -0.16
CA VAL A 425 -17.28 -4.92 -1.58
C VAL A 425 -16.13 -4.35 -2.40
N LEU A 426 -15.66 -5.13 -3.34
CA LEU A 426 -14.43 -4.89 -4.09
C LEU A 426 -14.77 -4.25 -5.44
N LEU A 427 -14.28 -3.04 -5.68
CA LEU A 427 -14.50 -2.29 -6.92
C LEU A 427 -13.16 -1.75 -7.45
N PRO A 428 -12.26 -2.63 -7.94
CA PRO A 428 -10.94 -2.23 -8.39
C PRO A 428 -11.04 -1.27 -9.58
N ASN A 429 -10.12 -0.33 -9.68
CA ASN A 429 -10.08 0.62 -10.77
C ASN A 429 -8.90 0.34 -11.71
N VAL A 430 -7.68 0.26 -11.18
CA VAL A 430 -6.44 0.24 -11.98
C VAL A 430 -5.31 -0.58 -11.32
N GLY A 431 -4.34 -0.99 -12.11
CA GLY A 431 -3.05 -1.51 -11.65
C GLY A 431 -3.17 -2.76 -10.76
N ASP A 432 -2.46 -2.72 -9.64
CA ASP A 432 -2.42 -3.79 -8.65
C ASP A 432 -3.76 -4.00 -7.93
N GLN A 433 -4.64 -2.98 -7.89
CA GLN A 433 -5.96 -3.08 -7.29
C GLN A 433 -6.78 -4.24 -7.90
N ILE A 434 -6.57 -4.51 -9.20
CA ILE A 434 -7.23 -5.60 -9.92
C ILE A 434 -6.80 -6.96 -9.34
N ILE A 435 -5.51 -7.16 -9.17
CA ILE A 435 -4.98 -8.41 -8.61
C ILE A 435 -5.35 -8.52 -7.13
N ASN A 436 -5.25 -7.43 -6.38
CA ASN A 436 -5.65 -7.38 -4.97
C ASN A 436 -7.14 -7.76 -4.80
N SER A 437 -8.04 -7.27 -5.68
CA SER A 437 -9.45 -7.62 -5.59
C SER A 437 -9.70 -9.12 -5.83
N ARG A 438 -8.97 -9.74 -6.78
CA ARG A 438 -9.05 -11.19 -7.04
C ARG A 438 -8.50 -12.01 -5.88
N LEU A 439 -7.38 -11.57 -5.30
CA LEU A 439 -6.82 -12.19 -4.10
C LEU A 439 -7.85 -12.17 -2.95
N MET A 440 -8.44 -11.01 -2.68
CA MET A 440 -9.42 -10.85 -1.59
C MET A 440 -10.75 -11.57 -1.86
N GLY A 441 -11.27 -11.48 -3.09
CA GLY A 441 -12.58 -12.02 -3.44
C GLY A 441 -12.58 -13.50 -3.78
N GLU A 442 -11.58 -13.98 -4.51
CA GLU A 442 -11.58 -15.31 -5.08
C GLU A 442 -10.73 -16.31 -4.30
N ASP A 443 -9.53 -15.91 -3.86
CA ASP A 443 -8.62 -16.80 -3.15
C ASP A 443 -8.89 -16.80 -1.65
N LEU A 444 -8.88 -15.63 -1.01
CA LEU A 444 -9.15 -15.49 0.43
C LEU A 444 -10.64 -15.50 0.76
N LYS A 445 -11.49 -15.15 -0.19
CA LYS A 445 -12.95 -15.07 -0.06
C LYS A 445 -13.42 -14.23 1.12
N VAL A 446 -12.78 -13.07 1.30
CA VAL A 446 -13.10 -12.12 2.38
C VAL A 446 -13.97 -10.95 1.92
N GLY A 447 -14.36 -10.91 0.65
CA GLY A 447 -15.19 -9.87 0.06
C GLY A 447 -15.87 -10.33 -1.22
N VAL A 448 -16.73 -9.46 -1.76
CA VAL A 448 -17.46 -9.72 -3.00
C VAL A 448 -17.13 -8.62 -4.00
N GLU A 449 -16.68 -9.00 -5.19
CA GLU A 449 -16.40 -8.04 -6.24
C GLU A 449 -17.67 -7.62 -6.98
N VAL A 450 -17.75 -6.31 -7.30
CA VAL A 450 -18.80 -5.78 -8.18
C VAL A 450 -18.58 -6.32 -9.59
N GLU A 451 -19.60 -6.94 -10.15
CA GLU A 451 -19.58 -7.50 -11.50
C GLU A 451 -19.35 -6.40 -12.55
N ARG A 452 -18.41 -6.63 -13.47
CA ARG A 452 -18.08 -5.71 -14.56
C ARG A 452 -18.15 -6.41 -15.92
N GLY A 453 -18.41 -5.64 -16.95
CA GLY A 453 -18.29 -6.13 -18.33
C GLY A 453 -16.86 -6.58 -18.64
N ASP A 454 -16.72 -7.72 -19.32
CA ASP A 454 -15.41 -8.28 -19.67
C ASP A 454 -14.66 -7.38 -20.66
N GLU A 455 -15.36 -6.85 -21.65
CA GLU A 455 -14.78 -6.06 -22.73
C GLU A 455 -14.64 -4.56 -22.42
N ASP A 456 -15.62 -3.97 -21.72
CA ASP A 456 -15.71 -2.53 -21.50
C ASP A 456 -15.37 -2.09 -20.07
N GLY A 457 -15.34 -3.05 -19.10
CA GLY A 457 -15.05 -2.78 -17.71
C GLY A 457 -16.13 -2.00 -16.97
N LEU A 458 -17.29 -1.79 -17.59
CA LEU A 458 -18.36 -1.02 -16.98
C LEU A 458 -19.11 -1.86 -15.94
N PHE A 459 -19.45 -1.26 -14.84
CA PHE A 459 -20.37 -1.84 -13.86
C PHE A 459 -21.72 -1.14 -13.92
N THR A 460 -22.75 -1.81 -13.41
CA THR A 460 -24.13 -1.31 -13.40
C THR A 460 -24.61 -1.11 -11.97
N ARG A 461 -25.62 -0.26 -11.80
CA ARG A 461 -26.30 -0.07 -10.50
C ARG A 461 -26.83 -1.36 -9.91
N ASP A 462 -27.32 -2.27 -10.76
CA ASP A 462 -27.79 -3.59 -10.32
C ASP A 462 -26.62 -4.46 -9.81
N GLY A 463 -25.45 -4.41 -10.49
CA GLY A 463 -24.23 -5.08 -10.06
C GLY A 463 -23.73 -4.58 -8.71
N VAL A 464 -23.71 -3.25 -8.50
CA VAL A 464 -23.37 -2.63 -7.22
C VAL A 464 -24.35 -3.06 -6.13
N CYS A 465 -25.65 -2.94 -6.38
CA CYS A 465 -26.69 -3.34 -5.44
C CYS A 465 -26.57 -4.83 -5.05
N LYS A 466 -26.34 -5.71 -6.05
CA LYS A 466 -26.17 -7.15 -5.86
C LYS A 466 -24.96 -7.47 -4.96
N ALA A 467 -23.82 -6.85 -5.22
CA ALA A 467 -22.60 -7.07 -4.43
C ALA A 467 -22.76 -6.60 -2.98
N VAL A 468 -23.33 -5.40 -2.78
CA VAL A 468 -23.62 -4.88 -1.43
C VAL A 468 -24.59 -5.80 -0.69
N LYS A 469 -25.69 -6.18 -1.30
CA LYS A 469 -26.66 -7.10 -0.68
C LYS A 469 -26.05 -8.46 -0.38
N ALA A 470 -25.16 -8.97 -1.24
CA ALA A 470 -24.51 -10.25 -1.00
C ALA A 470 -23.70 -10.28 0.30
N VAL A 471 -23.07 -9.17 0.71
CA VAL A 471 -22.30 -9.11 1.97
C VAL A 471 -23.12 -8.63 3.16
N MET A 472 -24.19 -7.85 2.94
CA MET A 472 -25.02 -7.25 3.99
C MET A 472 -26.20 -8.12 4.41
N ASP A 473 -26.64 -9.05 3.56
CA ASP A 473 -27.74 -9.96 3.84
C ASP A 473 -27.25 -11.15 4.70
N ASP A 474 -27.86 -11.34 5.85
CA ASP A 474 -27.52 -12.44 6.76
C ASP A 474 -27.87 -13.82 6.19
N ASP A 475 -28.81 -13.90 5.28
CA ASP A 475 -29.22 -15.16 4.63
C ASP A 475 -28.37 -15.53 3.41
N SER A 476 -27.54 -14.60 2.90
CA SER A 476 -26.64 -14.83 1.78
C SER A 476 -25.55 -15.84 2.14
N GLU A 477 -25.46 -16.96 1.42
CA GLU A 477 -24.40 -17.95 1.61
C GLU A 477 -23.00 -17.36 1.32
N VAL A 478 -22.89 -16.60 0.23
CA VAL A 478 -21.64 -15.91 -0.13
C VAL A 478 -21.25 -14.91 0.96
N GLY A 479 -22.23 -14.18 1.50
CA GLY A 479 -21.99 -13.25 2.62
C GLY A 479 -21.58 -13.96 3.90
N LYS A 480 -22.16 -15.12 4.21
CA LYS A 480 -21.75 -15.94 5.37
C LYS A 480 -20.30 -16.39 5.24
N ASP A 481 -19.92 -16.92 4.09
CA ASP A 481 -18.54 -17.35 3.82
C ASP A 481 -17.57 -16.18 3.93
N ALA A 482 -17.88 -15.03 3.33
CA ALA A 482 -17.06 -13.84 3.39
C ALA A 482 -16.87 -13.34 4.82
N ARG A 483 -17.95 -13.25 5.62
CA ARG A 483 -17.90 -12.85 7.03
C ARG A 483 -17.04 -13.81 7.86
N GLN A 484 -17.18 -15.12 7.65
CA GLN A 484 -16.40 -16.12 8.38
C GLN A 484 -14.91 -16.04 8.06
N ASN A 485 -14.56 -15.93 6.79
CA ASN A 485 -13.17 -15.85 6.35
C ASN A 485 -12.54 -14.52 6.78
N HIS A 486 -13.27 -13.42 6.64
CA HIS A 486 -12.82 -12.11 7.12
C HIS A 486 -12.57 -12.12 8.63
N ALA A 487 -13.47 -12.68 9.42
CA ALA A 487 -13.31 -12.75 10.88
C ALA A 487 -12.07 -13.57 11.27
N LYS A 488 -11.81 -14.71 10.62
CA LYS A 488 -10.61 -15.54 10.85
C LYS A 488 -9.33 -14.78 10.50
N LEU A 489 -9.31 -14.11 9.33
CA LEU A 489 -8.14 -13.37 8.89
C LEU A 489 -7.90 -12.15 9.79
N ARG A 490 -8.95 -11.45 10.18
CA ARG A 490 -8.87 -10.35 11.14
C ARG A 490 -8.30 -10.81 12.49
N GLU A 491 -8.81 -11.90 13.06
CA GLU A 491 -8.31 -12.46 14.32
C GLU A 491 -6.81 -12.77 14.24
N PHE A 492 -6.36 -13.35 13.13
CA PHE A 492 -4.96 -13.59 12.86
C PHE A 492 -4.16 -12.28 12.82
N LEU A 493 -4.61 -11.30 12.01
CA LEU A 493 -3.88 -10.05 11.78
C LEU A 493 -3.71 -9.22 13.08
N ILE A 494 -4.74 -9.17 13.93
CA ILE A 494 -4.67 -8.43 15.20
C ILE A 494 -4.10 -9.26 16.37
N SER A 495 -3.60 -10.49 16.09
CA SER A 495 -3.06 -11.35 17.14
C SER A 495 -1.82 -10.74 17.79
N PRO A 496 -1.72 -10.75 19.13
CA PRO A 496 -0.61 -10.13 19.83
C PRO A 496 0.74 -10.74 19.42
N GLY A 497 1.68 -9.89 19.02
CA GLY A 497 3.05 -10.28 18.70
C GLY A 497 3.27 -10.72 17.26
N LEU A 498 2.25 -10.78 16.41
CA LEU A 498 2.40 -11.11 14.99
C LEU A 498 3.39 -10.17 14.30
N GLU A 499 3.14 -8.87 14.37
CA GLU A 499 3.98 -7.83 13.78
C GLU A 499 5.43 -7.93 14.30
N ASN A 500 5.62 -8.01 15.62
CA ASN A 500 6.95 -8.17 16.22
C ASN A 500 7.68 -9.42 15.71
N SER A 501 6.96 -10.53 15.51
CA SER A 501 7.53 -11.78 14.99
C SER A 501 8.07 -11.62 13.57
N TYR A 502 7.31 -10.94 12.70
CA TYR A 502 7.74 -10.64 11.33
C TYR A 502 8.92 -9.68 11.31
N VAL A 503 8.88 -8.64 12.14
CA VAL A 503 9.98 -7.68 12.29
C VAL A 503 11.26 -8.37 12.77
N ASP A 504 11.17 -9.27 13.76
CA ASP A 504 12.32 -10.06 14.22
C ASP A 504 12.90 -10.93 13.11
N GLY A 505 12.04 -11.60 12.35
CA GLY A 505 12.41 -12.38 11.17
C GLY A 505 13.08 -11.52 10.09
N PHE A 506 12.48 -10.39 9.77
CA PHE A 506 13.02 -9.44 8.79
C PHE A 506 14.45 -8.99 9.15
N VAL A 507 14.66 -8.55 10.39
CA VAL A 507 15.99 -8.15 10.87
C VAL A 507 17.00 -9.30 10.83
N GLN A 508 16.58 -10.53 11.13
CA GLN A 508 17.45 -11.72 11.01
C GLN A 508 17.86 -11.97 9.55
N GLU A 509 16.93 -11.84 8.61
CA GLU A 509 17.21 -11.98 7.18
C GLU A 509 18.17 -10.90 6.67
N LEU A 510 18.03 -9.65 7.14
CA LEU A 510 18.96 -8.56 6.81
C LEU A 510 20.39 -8.87 7.29
N HIS A 511 20.54 -9.37 8.51
CA HIS A 511 21.86 -9.79 9.01
C HIS A 511 22.44 -10.94 8.18
N SER A 512 21.64 -11.96 7.90
CA SER A 512 22.04 -13.09 7.05
C SER A 512 22.50 -12.64 5.67
N LEU A 513 21.77 -11.70 5.06
CA LEU A 513 22.12 -11.15 3.74
C LEU A 513 23.42 -10.35 3.78
N ALA A 514 23.65 -9.57 4.84
CA ALA A 514 24.87 -8.79 5.01
C ALA A 514 26.09 -9.65 5.34
N ASP A 515 25.93 -10.76 6.05
CA ASP A 515 27.03 -11.68 6.41
C ASP A 515 27.50 -12.54 5.22
N LEU A 516 26.77 -12.53 4.10
CA LEU A 516 27.16 -13.18 2.84
C LEU A 516 28.15 -12.34 1.99
N MET A 517 28.67 -11.24 2.52
CA MET A 517 29.69 -10.38 1.87
C MET A 517 31.12 -10.94 1.99
#